data_5db5b17f86b3f12e021471c29827343f
#
_entry.id   5db5b17f86b3f12e021471c29827343f
#
_cell.length_a   1.000
_cell.length_b   1.000
_cell.length_c   1.000
_cell.angle_alpha   90.00
_cell.angle_beta   90.00
_cell.angle_gamma   90.00
#
_symmetry.space_group_name_H-M   'P 1'
#
loop_
_entity.id
_entity.type
_entity.pdbx_description
1 polymer ?
#
loop_
_entity_poly.entity_id
_entity_poly.type
_entity_poly.pdbx_seq_one_letter_code
_entity_poly.pdbx_strand_id
1 'polypeptide(L)'
;SSGCILTADLPDPALDIPAAYKSDSSRGQERPPALDWWRAFKSRELTSLIEEAHTVNLDIAAATARILQADALARQTGASLFPALNGDASITRSKSSESSTTVSSGTGLRRGEQTTYSATLNASYEIDFWGKNRDALRAAEETANANRFDRDVVALTTFASVANAYF
;
A
#
# COMPACT_ATOMS: atom_id res chain seq x y z
N SER A 1 -20.41 4.34 31.31
CA SER A 1 -19.32 3.68 30.60
C SER A 1 -18.86 4.58 29.46
N SER A 2 -17.75 5.28 29.71
CA SER A 2 -17.11 6.14 28.76
C SER A 2 -16.38 5.24 27.75
N GLY A 3 -16.90 5.12 26.55
CA GLY A 3 -16.21 4.49 25.43
C GLY A 3 -15.03 5.39 25.03
N CYS A 4 -13.81 4.94 25.27
CA CYS A 4 -12.63 5.60 24.81
C CYS A 4 -12.62 5.58 23.28
N ILE A 5 -12.77 6.73 22.64
CA ILE A 5 -12.41 6.94 21.25
C ILE A 5 -10.87 6.89 21.24
N LEU A 6 -10.30 5.76 20.79
CA LEU A 6 -8.86 5.52 20.77
C LEU A 6 -8.22 6.08 19.49
N THR A 7 -8.62 7.23 19.02
CA THR A 7 -7.81 8.03 18.11
C THR A 7 -6.84 8.84 18.96
N ALA A 8 -5.77 8.20 19.43
CA ALA A 8 -4.67 8.93 20.02
C ALA A 8 -3.90 9.57 18.86
N ASP A 9 -4.01 10.89 18.71
CA ASP A 9 -2.94 11.64 18.08
C ASP A 9 -1.67 11.28 18.84
N LEU A 10 -0.72 10.68 18.13
CA LEU A 10 0.58 10.37 18.72
C LEU A 10 1.15 11.70 19.22
N PRO A 11 1.44 11.83 20.52
CA PRO A 11 2.09 13.03 21.00
C PRO A 11 3.39 13.19 20.22
N ASP A 12 3.65 14.39 19.75
CA ASP A 12 4.95 14.77 19.22
C ASP A 12 5.99 14.33 20.26
N PRO A 13 6.91 13.40 19.91
CA PRO A 13 7.98 13.05 20.81
C PRO A 13 8.86 14.28 20.92
N ALA A 14 8.49 15.23 21.78
CA ALA A 14 9.29 16.42 22.06
C ALA A 14 10.66 15.98 22.56
N LEU A 15 11.52 15.60 21.63
CA LEU A 15 12.93 15.41 21.90
C LEU A 15 13.45 16.79 22.25
N ASP A 16 14.02 16.91 23.42
CA ASP A 16 14.72 18.13 23.89
C ASP A 16 16.00 18.29 23.04
N ILE A 17 15.79 18.64 21.77
CA ILE A 17 16.88 18.89 20.82
C ILE A 17 17.34 20.30 21.08
N PRO A 18 18.59 20.53 21.54
CA PRO A 18 19.09 21.86 21.76
C PRO A 18 19.02 22.66 20.45
N ALA A 19 18.50 23.88 20.52
CA ALA A 19 18.30 24.77 19.37
C ALA A 19 19.60 25.09 18.61
N ALA A 20 20.76 24.81 19.18
CA ALA A 20 22.08 24.94 18.53
C ALA A 20 23.10 23.99 19.16
N TYR A 21 23.92 23.33 18.35
CA TYR A 21 25.09 22.61 18.85
C TYR A 21 26.22 23.58 19.20
N LYS A 22 26.97 23.29 20.26
CA LYS A 22 28.09 24.14 20.73
C LYS A 22 29.17 24.43 19.67
N SER A 23 29.28 23.60 18.63
CA SER A 23 30.19 23.77 17.52
C SER A 23 29.65 24.66 16.39
N ASP A 24 28.39 25.08 16.46
CA ASP A 24 27.69 25.71 15.34
C ASP A 24 27.41 27.20 15.57
N SER A 25 28.26 27.87 16.35
CA SER A 25 28.11 29.31 16.61
C SER A 25 28.39 30.22 15.40
N SER A 26 28.65 29.69 14.22
CA SER A 26 29.05 30.48 13.07
C SER A 26 28.46 30.08 11.70
N ARG A 27 27.61 29.05 11.62
CA ARG A 27 27.01 28.65 10.34
C ARG A 27 25.50 28.54 10.49
N GLY A 28 24.83 29.56 9.94
CA GLY A 28 23.38 29.58 9.87
C GLY A 28 22.82 28.35 9.15
N GLN A 29 21.66 27.91 9.66
CA GLN A 29 20.74 26.94 9.07
C GLN A 29 21.44 25.84 8.27
N GLU A 30 21.66 24.69 8.89
CA GLU A 30 21.98 23.45 8.18
C GLU A 30 20.86 23.18 7.18
N ARG A 31 21.05 23.65 5.96
CA ARG A 31 20.27 23.15 4.84
C ARG A 31 20.66 21.68 4.66
N PRO A 32 19.68 20.78 4.53
CA PRO A 32 19.98 19.43 4.09
C PRO A 32 20.90 19.51 2.88
N PRO A 33 21.88 18.59 2.74
CA PRO A 33 22.80 18.62 1.59
C PRO A 33 21.98 18.73 0.30
N ALA A 34 22.42 19.64 -0.57
CA ALA A 34 21.76 19.84 -1.85
C ALA A 34 21.70 18.49 -2.58
N LEU A 35 20.56 18.17 -3.19
CA LEU A 35 20.38 16.91 -3.92
C LEU A 35 21.38 16.72 -5.06
N ASP A 36 22.11 17.75 -5.41
CA ASP A 36 23.12 17.80 -6.46
C ASP A 36 24.54 18.14 -5.92
N TRP A 37 24.82 17.73 -4.67
CA TRP A 37 26.08 18.01 -3.95
C TRP A 37 27.34 17.67 -4.76
N TRP A 38 27.31 16.67 -5.65
CA TRP A 38 28.46 16.27 -6.49
C TRP A 38 28.86 17.33 -7.49
N ARG A 39 27.98 18.27 -7.86
CA ARG A 39 28.33 19.38 -8.78
C ARG A 39 29.34 20.35 -8.17
N ALA A 40 29.47 20.39 -6.83
CA ALA A 40 30.46 21.17 -6.15
C ALA A 40 31.90 20.75 -6.50
N PHE A 41 32.13 19.50 -6.91
CA PHE A 41 33.43 19.00 -7.38
C PHE A 41 33.84 19.52 -8.76
N LYS A 42 32.93 20.17 -9.50
CA LYS A 42 33.17 20.78 -10.84
C LYS A 42 33.74 19.79 -11.88
N SER A 43 33.55 18.48 -11.68
CA SER A 43 33.91 17.43 -12.64
C SER A 43 32.72 17.11 -13.54
N ARG A 44 32.90 17.29 -14.85
CA ARG A 44 31.89 16.92 -15.86
C ARG A 44 31.71 15.43 -15.96
N GLU A 45 32.81 14.68 -15.83
CA GLU A 45 32.83 13.22 -15.91
C GLU A 45 32.08 12.60 -14.72
N LEU A 46 32.38 13.04 -13.48
CA LEU A 46 31.64 12.61 -12.29
C LEU A 46 30.14 12.91 -12.42
N THR A 47 29.79 14.09 -12.92
CA THR A 47 28.38 14.47 -13.12
C THR A 47 27.69 13.54 -14.10
N SER A 48 28.34 13.22 -15.24
CA SER A 48 27.81 12.29 -16.24
C SER A 48 27.61 10.89 -15.68
N LEU A 49 28.57 10.38 -14.90
CA LEU A 49 28.46 9.05 -14.26
C LEU A 49 27.32 8.98 -13.25
N ILE A 50 27.12 10.02 -12.45
CA ILE A 50 26.02 10.04 -11.47
C ILE A 50 24.66 10.16 -12.17
N GLU A 51 24.54 10.99 -13.21
CA GLU A 51 23.31 11.12 -14.00
C GLU A 51 22.98 9.80 -14.73
N GLU A 52 23.97 9.11 -15.24
CA GLU A 52 23.79 7.77 -15.81
C GLU A 52 23.35 6.78 -14.72
N ALA A 53 24.03 6.74 -13.58
CA ALA A 53 23.65 5.88 -12.46
C ALA A 53 22.21 6.13 -11.99
N HIS A 54 21.79 7.39 -11.97
CA HIS A 54 20.41 7.74 -11.59
C HIS A 54 19.35 7.13 -12.53
N THR A 55 19.67 6.99 -13.82
CA THR A 55 18.71 6.49 -14.82
C THR A 55 18.77 4.98 -15.02
N VAL A 56 19.95 4.36 -14.82
CA VAL A 56 20.18 2.94 -15.17
C VAL A 56 20.25 2.03 -13.93
N ASN A 57 20.38 2.61 -12.72
CA ASN A 57 20.55 1.81 -11.51
C ASN A 57 19.27 1.04 -11.16
N LEU A 58 19.41 -0.28 -11.04
CA LEU A 58 18.28 -1.18 -10.76
C LEU A 58 17.76 -1.09 -9.31
N ASP A 59 18.59 -0.68 -8.35
CA ASP A 59 18.18 -0.50 -6.97
C ASP A 59 17.26 0.72 -6.82
N ILE A 60 17.55 1.81 -7.53
CA ILE A 60 16.67 2.98 -7.59
C ILE A 60 15.36 2.63 -8.29
N ALA A 61 15.42 1.86 -9.39
CA ALA A 61 14.23 1.39 -10.07
C ALA A 61 13.38 0.47 -9.17
N ALA A 62 14.00 -0.45 -8.43
CA ALA A 62 13.32 -1.31 -7.48
C ALA A 62 12.69 -0.53 -6.32
N ALA A 63 13.38 0.48 -5.79
CA ALA A 63 12.84 1.36 -4.75
C ALA A 63 11.61 2.15 -5.28
N THR A 64 11.66 2.64 -6.52
CA THR A 64 10.52 3.30 -7.17
C THR A 64 9.33 2.34 -7.34
N ALA A 65 9.59 1.09 -7.73
CA ALA A 65 8.53 0.07 -7.82
C ALA A 65 7.88 -0.23 -6.47
N ARG A 66 8.65 -0.21 -5.36
CA ARG A 66 8.11 -0.37 -3.99
C ARG A 66 7.16 0.77 -3.60
N ILE A 67 7.43 2.00 -4.04
CA ILE A 67 6.49 3.12 -3.84
C ILE A 67 5.16 2.83 -4.53
N LEU A 68 5.19 2.40 -5.80
CA LEU A 68 3.97 2.06 -6.54
C LEU A 68 3.19 0.92 -5.87
N GLN A 69 3.90 -0.08 -5.36
CA GLN A 69 3.31 -1.18 -4.59
C GLN A 69 2.63 -0.68 -3.30
N ALA A 70 3.31 0.18 -2.53
CA ALA A 70 2.77 0.73 -1.29
C ALA A 70 1.55 1.64 -1.55
N ASP A 71 1.59 2.47 -2.60
CA ASP A 71 0.45 3.29 -3.02
C ASP A 71 -0.76 2.44 -3.46
N ALA A 72 -0.50 1.30 -4.13
CA ALA A 72 -1.56 0.36 -4.50
C ALA A 72 -2.16 -0.32 -3.26
N LEU A 73 -1.33 -0.69 -2.29
CA LEU A 73 -1.77 -1.28 -1.01
C LEU A 73 -2.60 -0.28 -0.20
N ALA A 74 -2.21 0.99 -0.16
CA ALA A 74 -3.00 2.03 0.50
C ALA A 74 -4.40 2.16 -0.13
N ARG A 75 -4.49 2.17 -1.47
CA ARG A 75 -5.79 2.15 -2.17
C ARG A 75 -6.61 0.90 -1.86
N GLN A 76 -5.98 -0.28 -1.79
CA GLN A 76 -6.64 -1.53 -1.43
C GLN A 76 -7.17 -1.48 0.00
N THR A 77 -6.38 -0.98 0.95
CA THR A 77 -6.80 -0.80 2.35
C THR A 77 -7.97 0.17 2.44
N GLY A 78 -7.95 1.26 1.67
CA GLY A 78 -9.04 2.25 1.60
C GLY A 78 -10.34 1.68 1.05
N ALA A 79 -10.30 0.58 0.29
CA ALA A 79 -11.52 -0.07 -0.21
C ALA A 79 -12.42 -0.59 0.92
N SER A 80 -11.87 -0.90 2.11
CA SER A 80 -12.64 -1.31 3.28
C SER A 80 -13.57 -0.22 3.85
N LEU A 81 -13.37 1.04 3.44
CA LEU A 81 -14.26 2.16 3.79
C LEU A 81 -15.52 2.23 2.92
N PHE A 82 -15.61 1.40 1.88
CA PHE A 82 -16.74 1.35 0.97
C PHE A 82 -17.51 0.04 1.11
N PRO A 83 -18.79 0.01 0.73
CA PRO A 83 -19.56 -1.23 0.69
C PRO A 83 -18.94 -2.28 -0.23
N ALA A 84 -18.81 -3.52 0.26
CA ALA A 84 -18.43 -4.65 -0.57
C ALA A 84 -19.66 -5.20 -1.29
N LEU A 85 -19.56 -5.38 -2.61
CA LEU A 85 -20.60 -5.91 -3.47
C LEU A 85 -20.14 -7.25 -4.05
N ASN A 86 -20.86 -8.33 -3.73
CA ASN A 86 -20.57 -9.68 -4.23
C ASN A 86 -21.75 -10.18 -5.07
N GLY A 87 -21.46 -10.67 -6.27
CA GLY A 87 -22.44 -11.26 -7.17
C GLY A 87 -22.10 -12.73 -7.44
N ASP A 88 -23.08 -13.62 -7.21
CA ASP A 88 -22.99 -15.04 -7.48
C ASP A 88 -24.06 -15.45 -8.49
N ALA A 89 -23.64 -16.19 -9.51
CA ALA A 89 -24.58 -16.76 -10.47
C ALA A 89 -24.28 -18.24 -10.64
N SER A 90 -25.32 -19.08 -10.58
CA SER A 90 -25.17 -20.50 -10.79
C SER A 90 -26.28 -21.09 -11.64
N ILE A 91 -25.95 -22.11 -12.43
CA ILE A 91 -26.87 -22.91 -13.20
C ILE A 91 -26.69 -24.34 -12.77
N THR A 92 -27.74 -24.94 -12.21
CA THR A 92 -27.73 -26.31 -11.76
C THR A 92 -28.73 -27.12 -12.56
N ARG A 93 -28.25 -28.17 -13.23
CA ARG A 93 -29.12 -29.13 -13.93
C ARG A 93 -29.12 -30.43 -13.14
N SER A 94 -30.28 -30.85 -12.66
CA SER A 94 -30.46 -32.09 -11.89
C SER A 94 -31.40 -33.04 -12.63
N LYS A 95 -31.02 -34.32 -12.59
CA LYS A 95 -31.85 -35.42 -13.09
C LYS A 95 -32.03 -36.40 -11.97
N SER A 96 -33.29 -36.65 -11.58
CA SER A 96 -33.61 -37.64 -10.54
C SER A 96 -33.32 -39.05 -11.05
N SER A 97 -32.65 -39.87 -10.21
CA SER A 97 -32.41 -41.30 -10.49
C SER A 97 -33.70 -42.10 -10.37
N GLU A 98 -33.91 -43.07 -11.25
CA GLU A 98 -35.08 -43.96 -11.24
C GLU A 98 -35.12 -44.88 -9.97
N SER A 99 -34.01 -44.96 -9.22
CA SER A 99 -33.86 -45.88 -8.07
C SER A 99 -34.51 -45.37 -6.75
N SER A 100 -34.97 -44.14 -6.67
CA SER A 100 -35.61 -43.61 -5.44
C SER A 100 -37.13 -43.70 -5.57
N THR A 101 -37.69 -44.91 -5.66
CA THR A 101 -39.13 -45.14 -5.63
C THR A 101 -39.59 -45.22 -4.18
N THR A 102 -39.88 -44.06 -3.57
CA THR A 102 -40.88 -44.05 -2.48
C THR A 102 -42.22 -43.91 -3.14
N VAL A 103 -42.94 -45.03 -3.21
CA VAL A 103 -44.33 -45.07 -3.69
C VAL A 103 -45.21 -44.33 -2.65
N SER A 104 -45.40 -43.02 -2.86
CA SER A 104 -46.51 -42.30 -2.24
C SER A 104 -47.62 -42.16 -3.25
N SER A 105 -48.72 -42.83 -2.95
CA SER A 105 -49.93 -42.94 -3.74
C SER A 105 -50.51 -41.58 -4.10
N GLY A 106 -50.63 -41.29 -5.43
CA GLY A 106 -51.52 -40.26 -5.95
C GLY A 106 -50.89 -38.87 -6.20
N THR A 107 -50.39 -38.72 -7.35
CA THR A 107 -50.23 -37.63 -8.31
C THR A 107 -48.90 -37.82 -9.03
N GLY A 108 -48.98 -38.03 -10.33
CA GLY A 108 -47.80 -38.32 -11.17
C GLY A 108 -46.76 -37.23 -11.10
N LEU A 109 -45.76 -37.46 -10.28
CA LEU A 109 -44.53 -36.62 -10.29
C LEU A 109 -43.81 -36.88 -11.60
N ARG A 110 -43.82 -35.88 -12.44
CA ARG A 110 -43.08 -35.88 -13.71
C ARG A 110 -41.58 -36.07 -13.37
N ARG A 111 -41.06 -37.22 -13.71
CA ARG A 111 -39.61 -37.47 -13.82
C ARG A 111 -39.09 -36.56 -14.91
N GLY A 112 -38.48 -35.47 -14.54
CA GLY A 112 -37.96 -34.48 -15.48
C GLY A 112 -36.56 -34.03 -15.08
N GLU A 113 -35.75 -33.76 -16.07
CA GLU A 113 -34.58 -32.93 -15.86
C GLU A 113 -35.04 -31.56 -15.41
N GLN A 114 -34.47 -31.06 -14.32
CA GLN A 114 -34.76 -29.72 -13.82
C GLN A 114 -33.49 -28.87 -13.95
N THR A 115 -33.62 -27.73 -14.61
CA THR A 115 -32.58 -26.71 -14.66
C THR A 115 -32.99 -25.55 -13.78
N THR A 116 -32.19 -25.25 -12.78
CA THR A 116 -32.37 -24.13 -11.85
C THR A 116 -31.33 -23.07 -12.15
N TYR A 117 -31.78 -21.86 -12.36
CA TYR A 117 -30.94 -20.66 -12.50
C TYR A 117 -31.05 -19.87 -11.21
N SER A 118 -29.92 -19.51 -10.62
CA SER A 118 -29.90 -18.60 -9.47
C SER A 118 -28.88 -17.48 -9.71
N ALA A 119 -29.27 -16.28 -9.37
CA ALA A 119 -28.40 -15.11 -9.36
C ALA A 119 -28.67 -14.35 -8.05
N THR A 120 -27.61 -14.08 -7.31
CA THR A 120 -27.70 -13.41 -6.01
C THR A 120 -26.70 -12.26 -6.00
N LEU A 121 -27.15 -11.10 -5.55
CA LEU A 121 -26.32 -9.92 -5.33
C LEU A 121 -26.37 -9.58 -3.84
N ASN A 122 -25.22 -9.60 -3.18
CA ASN A 122 -25.08 -9.26 -1.76
C ASN A 122 -24.26 -8.00 -1.61
N ALA A 123 -24.78 -7.03 -0.86
CA ALA A 123 -24.04 -5.85 -0.44
C ALA A 123 -23.83 -5.91 1.08
N SER A 124 -22.57 -5.68 1.52
CA SER A 124 -22.23 -5.60 2.93
C SER A 124 -21.42 -4.34 3.19
N TYR A 125 -21.69 -3.69 4.31
CA TYR A 125 -20.97 -2.50 4.73
C TYR A 125 -20.75 -2.52 6.24
N GLU A 126 -19.48 -2.30 6.67
CA GLU A 126 -19.10 -2.15 8.06
C GLU A 126 -18.95 -0.65 8.37
N ILE A 127 -19.81 -0.15 9.24
CA ILE A 127 -19.73 1.26 9.66
C ILE A 127 -18.55 1.41 10.63
N ASP A 128 -17.61 2.26 10.28
CA ASP A 128 -16.37 2.47 11.05
C ASP A 128 -16.56 3.52 12.16
N PHE A 129 -17.25 3.15 13.23
CA PHE A 129 -17.53 4.03 14.37
C PHE A 129 -16.27 4.40 15.16
N TRP A 130 -15.31 3.46 15.27
CA TRP A 130 -14.10 3.62 16.07
C TRP A 130 -12.84 3.97 15.25
N GLY A 131 -12.96 4.13 13.95
CA GLY A 131 -11.86 4.53 13.10
C GLY A 131 -10.89 3.43 12.71
N LYS A 132 -11.16 2.16 12.99
CA LYS A 132 -10.30 1.02 12.67
C LYS A 132 -9.84 1.02 11.20
N ASN A 133 -10.80 1.16 10.26
CA ASN A 133 -10.49 1.11 8.84
C ASN A 133 -9.83 2.42 8.37
N ARG A 134 -10.21 3.57 8.94
CA ARG A 134 -9.56 4.86 8.66
C ARG A 134 -8.12 4.89 9.15
N ASP A 135 -7.84 4.37 10.34
CA ASP A 135 -6.49 4.31 10.88
C ASP A 135 -5.63 3.30 10.11
N ALA A 136 -6.21 2.18 9.65
CA ALA A 136 -5.52 1.24 8.77
C ALA A 136 -5.14 1.88 7.43
N LEU A 137 -6.02 2.67 6.82
CA LEU A 137 -5.70 3.44 5.62
C LEU A 137 -4.58 4.44 5.88
N ARG A 138 -4.67 5.23 6.95
CA ARG A 138 -3.62 6.20 7.33
C ARG A 138 -2.26 5.52 7.54
N ALA A 139 -2.22 4.37 8.21
CA ALA A 139 -0.98 3.61 8.39
C ALA A 139 -0.39 3.13 7.06
N ALA A 140 -1.24 2.72 6.09
CA ALA A 140 -0.79 2.32 4.77
C ALA A 140 -0.26 3.53 3.95
N GLU A 141 -0.89 4.70 4.06
CA GLU A 141 -0.43 5.95 3.45
C GLU A 141 0.93 6.38 4.01
N GLU A 142 1.12 6.31 5.34
CA GLU A 142 2.41 6.62 5.96
C GLU A 142 3.50 5.61 5.57
N THR A 143 3.13 4.35 5.36
CA THR A 143 4.05 3.35 4.79
C THR A 143 4.48 3.73 3.37
N ALA A 144 3.58 4.26 2.54
CA ALA A 144 3.94 4.74 1.21
C ALA A 144 4.87 5.97 1.29
N ASN A 145 4.65 6.87 2.26
CA ASN A 145 5.55 7.99 2.53
C ASN A 145 6.94 7.52 2.96
N ALA A 146 7.04 6.52 3.84
CA ALA A 146 8.31 5.93 4.26
C ALA A 146 9.10 5.37 3.05
N ASN A 147 8.44 4.65 2.14
CA ASN A 147 9.08 4.15 0.93
C ASN A 147 9.60 5.27 -0.01
N ARG A 148 9.00 6.47 0.01
CA ARG A 148 9.53 7.62 -0.74
C ARG A 148 10.87 8.08 -0.17
N PHE A 149 10.97 8.17 1.15
CA PHE A 149 12.24 8.50 1.82
C PHE A 149 13.29 7.40 1.63
N ASP A 150 12.90 6.13 1.70
CA ASP A 150 13.80 5.01 1.43
C ASP A 150 14.39 5.07 0.02
N ARG A 151 13.60 5.44 -0.99
CA ARG A 151 14.09 5.66 -2.35
C ARG A 151 15.15 6.76 -2.39
N ASP A 152 14.96 7.85 -1.65
CA ASP A 152 15.91 8.95 -1.60
C ASP A 152 17.23 8.52 -0.92
N VAL A 153 17.16 7.69 0.12
CA VAL A 153 18.32 7.09 0.78
C VAL A 153 19.08 6.17 -0.19
N VAL A 154 18.37 5.31 -0.95
CA VAL A 154 19.00 4.45 -1.96
C VAL A 154 19.70 5.27 -3.03
N ALA A 155 19.07 6.33 -3.53
CA ALA A 155 19.67 7.22 -4.52
C ALA A 155 20.93 7.91 -3.98
N LEU A 156 20.86 8.46 -2.77
CA LEU A 156 22.00 9.12 -2.13
C LEU A 156 23.17 8.16 -1.93
N THR A 157 22.91 6.96 -1.44
CA THR A 157 23.93 5.92 -1.22
C THR A 157 24.57 5.48 -2.54
N THR A 158 23.77 5.32 -3.60
CA THR A 158 24.26 5.01 -4.93
C THR A 158 25.18 6.10 -5.46
N PHE A 159 24.77 7.37 -5.36
CA PHE A 159 25.59 8.50 -5.80
C PHE A 159 26.89 8.62 -5.02
N ALA A 160 26.83 8.41 -3.69
CA ALA A 160 28.03 8.39 -2.85
C ALA A 160 28.99 7.25 -3.26
N SER A 161 28.46 6.07 -3.58
CA SER A 161 29.25 4.93 -4.05
C SER A 161 29.93 5.19 -5.38
N VAL A 162 29.23 5.82 -6.33
CA VAL A 162 29.81 6.24 -7.63
C VAL A 162 30.91 7.26 -7.41
N ALA A 163 30.67 8.27 -6.57
CA ALA A 163 31.69 9.27 -6.27
C ALA A 163 32.93 8.68 -5.60
N ASN A 164 32.75 7.76 -4.64
CA ASN A 164 33.88 7.06 -3.99
C ASN A 164 34.66 6.16 -4.95
N ALA A 165 34.03 5.59 -5.96
CA ALA A 165 34.72 4.79 -6.96
C ALA A 165 35.46 5.63 -8.00
N TYR A 166 35.02 6.88 -8.19
CA TYR A 166 35.63 7.85 -9.12
C TYR A 166 36.94 8.41 -8.56
N PHE A 167 37.04 8.61 -7.24
CA PHE A 167 38.25 9.17 -6.57
C PHE A 167 39.20 8.06 -6.08
#